data_cd8ca873f18b219cb00fd06e90fffaac
#
_entry.id   cd8ca873f18b219cb00fd06e90fffaac
#
_cell.length_a   1.000
_cell.length_b   1.000
_cell.length_c   1.000
_cell.angle_alpha   90.00
_cell.angle_beta   90.00
_cell.angle_gamma   90.00
#
_symmetry.space_group_name_H-M   'P 1'
#
loop_
_entity.id
_entity.type
_entity.pdbx_description
1 polymer ?
#
loop_
_entity_poly.entity_id
_entity_poly.type
_entity_poly.pdbx_seq_one_letter_code
_entity_poly.pdbx_strand_id
1 'polypeptide(L)'
;MYKRQTQTKDMNGATICVQTGSTNEVTVADLSRKFKLGLKTVLFDNVAASRQAFFSGRCDGLITDASALAAVRATQAQNPDDYVIFPASGHSEALTPSVRHGDDRWFDIVKWVIQVPIAAEDMGITQANVDDMLKSDDPRIARFLGTEPGNGKALGLDERWAYNIVKQLGNYGEIFERNVGKNSPMKLERGMNRLYRDGGLMYPYVFN
;
A
#
# COMPACT_ATOMS: atom_id res chain seq x y z
N MET A 1 9.32 -18.80 16.25
CA MET A 1 9.76 -17.40 16.02
C MET A 1 11.16 -17.23 16.60
N TYR A 2 12.12 -16.89 15.75
CA TYR A 2 13.51 -16.78 16.19
C TYR A 2 13.86 -15.31 16.34
N LYS A 3 14.07 -14.84 17.55
CA LYS A 3 14.47 -13.46 17.91
C LYS A 3 15.80 -12.96 17.30
N ARG A 4 16.43 -13.73 16.38
CA ARG A 4 17.75 -13.41 15.82
C ARG A 4 17.83 -13.41 14.30
N GLN A 5 16.71 -13.62 13.60
CA GLN A 5 16.72 -13.64 12.13
C GLN A 5 16.48 -12.22 11.61
N THR A 6 17.36 -11.74 10.74
CA THR A 6 17.28 -10.39 10.17
C THR A 6 17.05 -10.38 8.67
N GLN A 7 17.16 -11.54 8.03
CA GLN A 7 17.03 -11.67 6.58
C GLN A 7 16.47 -13.04 6.18
N THR A 8 15.91 -13.13 4.99
CA THR A 8 15.29 -14.36 4.46
C THR A 8 16.22 -15.57 4.46
N LYS A 9 17.52 -15.35 4.28
CA LYS A 9 18.52 -16.44 4.29
C LYS A 9 18.62 -17.18 5.63
N ASP A 10 18.22 -16.55 6.71
CA ASP A 10 18.26 -17.13 8.05
C ASP A 10 17.14 -18.16 8.28
N MET A 11 16.22 -18.33 7.32
CA MET A 11 15.05 -19.21 7.42
C MET A 11 15.29 -20.62 6.86
N ASN A 12 16.54 -21.07 6.75
CA ASN A 12 16.85 -22.40 6.21
C ASN A 12 16.13 -23.53 6.99
N GLY A 13 15.37 -24.36 6.25
CA GLY A 13 14.60 -25.48 6.82
C GLY A 13 13.31 -25.08 7.55
N ALA A 14 12.98 -23.78 7.60
CA ALA A 14 11.81 -23.29 8.30
C ALA A 14 10.48 -23.74 7.66
N THR A 15 9.45 -23.87 8.50
CA THR A 15 8.07 -24.10 8.09
C THR A 15 7.35 -22.77 7.88
N ILE A 16 6.68 -22.59 6.73
CA ILE A 16 5.99 -21.35 6.35
C ILE A 16 4.51 -21.62 6.21
N CYS A 17 3.70 -20.92 7.00
CA CYS A 17 2.24 -20.89 6.85
C CYS A 17 1.86 -20.04 5.64
N VAL A 18 1.05 -20.60 4.73
CA VAL A 18 0.62 -19.91 3.50
C VAL A 18 -0.80 -20.36 3.11
N GLN A 19 -1.54 -19.44 2.48
CA GLN A 19 -2.83 -19.77 1.89
C GLN A 19 -2.62 -20.55 0.58
N THR A 20 -3.31 -21.68 0.42
CA THR A 20 -3.28 -22.48 -0.80
C THR A 20 -3.80 -21.71 -2.00
N GLY A 21 -3.21 -21.95 -3.18
CA GLY A 21 -3.62 -21.31 -4.43
C GLY A 21 -3.33 -19.81 -4.50
N SER A 22 -2.56 -19.24 -3.58
CA SER A 22 -2.17 -17.83 -3.61
C SER A 22 -0.82 -17.62 -4.32
N THR A 23 -0.55 -16.40 -4.79
CA THR A 23 0.77 -15.99 -5.32
C THR A 23 1.88 -16.20 -4.28
N ASN A 24 1.55 -16.10 -3.00
CA ASN A 24 2.48 -16.32 -1.90
C ASN A 24 3.01 -17.77 -1.82
N GLU A 25 2.20 -18.76 -2.22
CA GLU A 25 2.65 -20.16 -2.29
C GLU A 25 3.78 -20.33 -3.32
N VAL A 26 3.61 -19.73 -4.50
CA VAL A 26 4.65 -19.70 -5.54
C VAL A 26 5.89 -18.95 -5.05
N THR A 27 5.69 -17.82 -4.38
CA THR A 27 6.78 -17.01 -3.82
C THR A 27 7.65 -17.79 -2.83
N VAL A 28 7.04 -18.59 -1.94
CA VAL A 28 7.82 -19.45 -1.01
C VAL A 28 8.67 -20.45 -1.77
N ALA A 29 8.12 -21.11 -2.79
CA ALA A 29 8.85 -22.07 -3.60
C ALA A 29 10.03 -21.41 -4.34
N ASP A 30 9.83 -20.21 -4.88
CA ASP A 30 10.87 -19.45 -5.58
C ASP A 30 11.97 -18.97 -4.63
N LEU A 31 11.62 -18.45 -3.45
CA LEU A 31 12.58 -18.08 -2.41
C LEU A 31 13.40 -19.28 -1.95
N SER A 32 12.72 -20.41 -1.71
CA SER A 32 13.39 -21.65 -1.31
C SER A 32 14.42 -22.10 -2.34
N ARG A 33 14.07 -22.06 -3.63
CA ARG A 33 15.00 -22.39 -4.74
C ARG A 33 16.11 -21.38 -4.88
N LYS A 34 15.78 -20.09 -4.93
CA LYS A 34 16.73 -18.99 -5.15
C LYS A 34 17.82 -18.95 -4.10
N PHE A 35 17.47 -19.15 -2.84
CA PHE A 35 18.40 -19.07 -1.72
C PHE A 35 18.81 -20.45 -1.16
N LYS A 36 18.34 -21.55 -1.76
CA LYS A 36 18.61 -22.94 -1.32
C LYS A 36 18.25 -23.18 0.14
N LEU A 37 17.06 -22.73 0.56
CA LEU A 37 16.67 -22.70 1.98
C LEU A 37 15.95 -23.97 2.46
N GLY A 38 15.50 -24.85 1.59
CA GLY A 38 14.74 -26.04 2.01
C GLY A 38 13.48 -25.70 2.81
N LEU A 39 12.80 -24.58 2.47
CA LEU A 39 11.57 -24.18 3.14
C LEU A 39 10.48 -25.23 2.97
N LYS A 40 9.68 -25.43 4.02
CA LYS A 40 8.52 -26.33 4.03
C LYS A 40 7.25 -25.51 4.12
N THR A 41 6.31 -25.70 3.20
CA THR A 41 5.02 -25.04 3.23
C THR A 41 3.99 -25.81 4.05
N VAL A 42 3.23 -25.10 4.87
CA VAL A 42 2.04 -25.62 5.54
C VAL A 42 0.85 -24.84 4.95
N LEU A 43 -0.01 -25.55 4.20
CA LEU A 43 -1.10 -24.97 3.43
C LEU A 43 -2.37 -24.85 4.27
N PHE A 44 -3.08 -23.74 4.07
CA PHE A 44 -4.35 -23.44 4.72
C PHE A 44 -5.37 -22.93 3.69
N ASP A 45 -6.62 -23.26 3.86
CA ASP A 45 -7.70 -22.88 2.93
C ASP A 45 -7.96 -21.36 2.93
N ASN A 46 -7.61 -20.67 4.01
CA ASN A 46 -7.81 -19.23 4.14
C ASN A 46 -6.74 -18.55 5.02
N VAL A 47 -6.66 -17.23 4.85
CA VAL A 47 -5.70 -16.37 5.54
C VAL A 47 -5.88 -16.40 7.06
N ALA A 48 -7.11 -16.49 7.58
CA ALA A 48 -7.36 -16.50 9.01
C ALA A 48 -6.77 -17.74 9.67
N ALA A 49 -6.97 -18.91 9.06
CA ALA A 49 -6.40 -20.17 9.55
C ALA A 49 -4.88 -20.18 9.51
N SER A 50 -4.24 -19.63 8.47
CA SER A 50 -2.78 -19.52 8.39
C SER A 50 -2.21 -18.62 9.47
N ARG A 51 -2.88 -17.49 9.78
CA ARG A 51 -2.48 -16.58 10.87
C ARG A 51 -2.60 -17.24 12.25
N GLN A 52 -3.72 -17.90 12.51
CA GLN A 52 -3.93 -18.62 13.76
C GLN A 52 -2.88 -19.71 13.97
N ALA A 53 -2.56 -20.47 12.93
CA ALA A 53 -1.53 -21.51 12.97
C ALA A 53 -0.14 -20.92 13.26
N PHE A 54 0.20 -19.78 12.64
CA PHE A 54 1.45 -19.08 12.91
C PHE A 54 1.56 -18.62 14.37
N PHE A 55 0.55 -17.93 14.90
CA PHE A 55 0.58 -17.44 16.29
C PHE A 55 0.51 -18.57 17.32
N SER A 56 -0.04 -19.74 16.97
CA SER A 56 0.01 -20.94 17.83
C SER A 56 1.35 -21.70 17.78
N GLY A 57 2.32 -21.19 16.98
CA GLY A 57 3.65 -21.81 16.85
C GLY A 57 3.72 -23.03 15.93
N ARG A 58 2.69 -23.26 15.10
CA ARG A 58 2.68 -24.38 14.13
C ARG A 58 3.63 -24.14 12.95
N CYS A 59 3.93 -22.88 12.64
CA CYS A 59 4.88 -22.49 11.60
C CYS A 59 5.90 -21.50 12.16
N ASP A 60 7.11 -21.55 11.61
CA ASP A 60 8.19 -20.63 11.94
C ASP A 60 8.01 -19.27 11.28
N GLY A 61 7.30 -19.22 10.14
CA GLY A 61 7.04 -18.01 9.38
C GLY A 61 5.63 -17.95 8.81
N LEU A 62 5.17 -16.73 8.55
CA LEU A 62 3.95 -16.42 7.83
C LEU A 62 4.31 -15.55 6.63
N ILE A 63 3.74 -15.82 5.46
CA ILE A 63 3.91 -15.01 4.26
C ILE A 63 2.59 -14.42 3.80
N THR A 64 2.59 -13.12 3.55
CA THR A 64 1.54 -12.34 2.87
C THR A 64 2.12 -10.96 2.58
N ASP A 65 1.31 -10.02 2.08
CA ASP A 65 1.73 -8.65 1.81
C ASP A 65 2.32 -7.96 3.04
N ALA A 66 3.33 -7.13 2.85
CA ALA A 66 4.01 -6.43 3.95
C ALA A 66 3.06 -5.57 4.79
N SER A 67 2.10 -4.90 4.15
CA SER A 67 1.06 -4.13 4.85
C SER A 67 0.13 -5.01 5.70
N ALA A 68 -0.25 -6.18 5.18
CA ALA A 68 -1.05 -7.16 5.92
C ALA A 68 -0.26 -7.75 7.09
N LEU A 69 1.03 -8.07 6.91
CA LEU A 69 1.90 -8.53 8.01
C LEU A 69 2.03 -7.46 9.11
N ALA A 70 2.20 -6.20 8.74
CA ALA A 70 2.29 -5.11 9.69
C ALA A 70 0.98 -4.92 10.49
N ALA A 71 -0.17 -5.00 9.80
CA ALA A 71 -1.48 -4.94 10.45
C ALA A 71 -1.68 -6.11 11.42
N VAL A 72 -1.37 -7.33 10.99
CA VAL A 72 -1.48 -8.54 11.81
C VAL A 72 -0.56 -8.47 13.02
N ARG A 73 0.68 -8.03 12.83
CA ARG A 73 1.63 -7.81 13.93
C ARG A 73 1.10 -6.81 14.94
N ALA A 74 0.55 -5.68 14.48
CA ALA A 74 0.06 -4.62 15.35
C ALA A 74 -1.23 -5.00 16.12
N THR A 75 -2.08 -5.89 15.56
CA THR A 75 -3.42 -6.16 16.08
C THR A 75 -3.58 -7.55 16.72
N GLN A 76 -2.77 -8.52 16.34
CA GLN A 76 -2.93 -9.92 16.75
C GLN A 76 -1.73 -10.49 17.52
N ALA A 77 -0.55 -9.88 17.41
CA ALA A 77 0.59 -10.31 18.19
C ALA A 77 0.43 -9.91 19.65
N GLN A 78 0.68 -10.83 20.57
CA GLN A 78 0.67 -10.55 22.01
C GLN A 78 1.75 -9.51 22.37
N ASN A 79 2.92 -9.63 21.76
CA ASN A 79 3.99 -8.64 21.81
C ASN A 79 4.51 -8.41 20.39
N PRO A 80 4.20 -7.28 19.72
CA PRO A 80 4.63 -6.99 18.36
C PRO A 80 6.16 -7.04 18.13
N ASP A 81 6.95 -6.72 19.17
CA ASP A 81 8.40 -6.69 19.07
C ASP A 81 9.05 -8.08 18.98
N ASP A 82 8.29 -9.13 19.27
CA ASP A 82 8.76 -10.51 19.08
C ASP A 82 8.73 -10.95 17.60
N TYR A 83 8.17 -10.14 16.69
CA TYR A 83 7.95 -10.51 15.30
C TYR A 83 8.67 -9.56 14.34
N VAL A 84 9.51 -10.13 13.48
CA VAL A 84 10.23 -9.38 12.45
C VAL A 84 9.55 -9.58 11.10
N ILE A 85 9.31 -8.47 10.39
CA ILE A 85 8.89 -8.49 8.99
C ILE A 85 10.16 -8.29 8.16
N PHE A 86 10.48 -9.30 7.33
CA PHE A 86 11.63 -9.19 6.44
C PHE A 86 11.35 -8.20 5.30
N PRO A 87 12.38 -7.51 4.79
CA PRO A 87 12.26 -6.76 3.55
C PRO A 87 11.72 -7.64 2.43
N ALA A 88 10.90 -7.08 1.55
CA ALA A 88 10.34 -7.79 0.41
C ALA A 88 11.46 -8.42 -0.42
N SER A 89 11.52 -9.74 -0.44
CA SER A 89 12.56 -10.53 -1.12
C SER A 89 12.01 -11.31 -2.32
N GLY A 90 10.71 -11.21 -2.55
CA GLY A 90 9.98 -11.88 -3.62
C GLY A 90 9.51 -10.92 -4.71
N HIS A 91 8.28 -11.06 -5.12
CA HIS A 91 7.63 -10.20 -6.10
C HIS A 91 7.15 -8.91 -5.45
N SER A 92 7.23 -7.81 -6.19
CA SER A 92 6.55 -6.57 -5.83
C SER A 92 5.23 -6.53 -6.55
N GLU A 93 4.13 -6.56 -5.82
CA GLU A 93 2.78 -6.46 -6.37
C GLU A 93 2.20 -5.09 -6.00
N ALA A 94 1.74 -4.35 -7.02
CA ALA A 94 1.02 -3.11 -6.81
C ALA A 94 -0.43 -3.43 -6.46
N LEU A 95 -0.85 -3.11 -5.23
CA LEU A 95 -2.25 -3.21 -4.82
C LEU A 95 -3.04 -2.06 -5.44
N THR A 96 -4.08 -2.39 -6.18
CA THR A 96 -4.93 -1.43 -6.87
C THR A 96 -6.41 -1.74 -6.64
N PRO A 97 -7.29 -0.73 -6.61
CA PRO A 97 -8.73 -0.97 -6.65
C PRO A 97 -9.13 -1.62 -7.99
N SER A 98 -10.16 -2.42 -7.96
CA SER A 98 -10.75 -3.02 -9.15
C SER A 98 -12.22 -2.62 -9.28
N VAL A 99 -12.66 -2.45 -10.52
CA VAL A 99 -14.04 -2.15 -10.86
C VAL A 99 -14.62 -3.24 -11.77
N ARG A 100 -15.95 -3.32 -11.87
CA ARG A 100 -16.60 -4.24 -12.79
C ARG A 100 -16.27 -3.86 -14.23
N HIS A 101 -16.04 -4.86 -15.08
CA HIS A 101 -15.84 -4.68 -16.51
C HIS A 101 -17.09 -4.09 -17.19
N GLY A 102 -16.87 -3.18 -18.17
CA GLY A 102 -17.95 -2.62 -18.97
C GLY A 102 -18.60 -1.36 -18.39
N ASP A 103 -18.07 -0.81 -17.29
CA ASP A 103 -18.43 0.50 -16.77
C ASP A 103 -17.22 1.45 -16.88
N ASP A 104 -16.95 1.90 -18.09
CA ASP A 104 -15.78 2.72 -18.41
C ASP A 104 -15.83 4.08 -17.70
N ARG A 105 -17.02 4.65 -17.54
CA ARG A 105 -17.19 5.91 -16.82
C ARG A 105 -16.83 5.78 -15.34
N TRP A 106 -17.27 4.71 -14.70
CA TRP A 106 -16.92 4.44 -13.30
C TRP A 106 -15.42 4.12 -13.15
N PHE A 107 -14.86 3.39 -14.10
CA PHE A 107 -13.42 3.13 -14.18
C PHE A 107 -12.62 4.44 -14.23
N ASP A 108 -13.00 5.38 -15.10
CA ASP A 108 -12.32 6.67 -15.22
C ASP A 108 -12.44 7.48 -13.92
N ILE A 109 -13.61 7.52 -13.29
CA ILE A 109 -13.77 8.20 -12.00
C ILE A 109 -12.84 7.61 -10.96
N VAL A 110 -12.84 6.28 -10.76
CA VAL A 110 -12.00 5.61 -9.76
C VAL A 110 -10.53 5.85 -10.04
N LYS A 111 -10.10 5.73 -11.29
CA LYS A 111 -8.73 5.98 -11.75
C LYS A 111 -8.27 7.40 -11.38
N TRP A 112 -9.06 8.41 -11.71
CA TRP A 112 -8.69 9.80 -11.46
C TRP A 112 -8.77 10.16 -9.96
N VAL A 113 -9.75 9.63 -9.22
CA VAL A 113 -9.84 9.82 -7.77
C VAL A 113 -8.59 9.33 -7.04
N ILE A 114 -8.00 8.21 -7.48
CA ILE A 114 -6.75 7.70 -6.90
C ILE A 114 -5.56 8.61 -7.25
N GLN A 115 -5.57 9.24 -8.41
CA GLN A 115 -4.49 10.13 -8.84
C GLN A 115 -4.50 11.47 -8.10
N VAL A 116 -5.65 11.93 -7.60
CA VAL A 116 -5.74 13.21 -6.89
C VAL A 116 -4.78 13.31 -5.70
N PRO A 117 -4.77 12.39 -4.72
CA PRO A 117 -3.86 12.49 -3.59
C PRO A 117 -2.38 12.48 -3.99
N ILE A 118 -2.03 11.71 -5.03
CA ILE A 118 -0.65 11.61 -5.53
C ILE A 118 -0.23 12.94 -6.17
N ALA A 119 -1.10 13.52 -7.02
CA ALA A 119 -0.86 14.81 -7.65
C ALA A 119 -0.81 15.96 -6.62
N ALA A 120 -1.68 15.92 -5.60
CA ALA A 120 -1.65 16.89 -4.51
C ALA A 120 -0.31 16.86 -3.77
N GLU A 121 0.22 15.69 -3.46
CA GLU A 121 1.53 15.56 -2.81
C GLU A 121 2.64 16.11 -3.71
N ASP A 122 2.61 15.82 -5.01
CA ASP A 122 3.59 16.31 -5.97
C ASP A 122 3.57 17.85 -6.09
N MET A 123 2.40 18.47 -6.02
CA MET A 123 2.23 19.92 -6.02
C MET A 123 2.40 20.59 -4.65
N GLY A 124 2.72 19.82 -3.59
CA GLY A 124 2.84 20.34 -2.23
C GLY A 124 1.53 20.79 -1.60
N ILE A 125 0.40 20.30 -2.11
CA ILE A 125 -0.94 20.58 -1.57
C ILE A 125 -1.24 19.58 -0.46
N THR A 126 -1.67 20.09 0.69
CA THR A 126 -1.99 19.31 1.89
C THR A 126 -3.41 19.59 2.34
N GLN A 127 -3.93 18.78 3.25
CA GLN A 127 -5.22 19.05 3.89
C GLN A 127 -5.25 20.42 4.58
N ALA A 128 -4.12 20.84 5.15
CA ALA A 128 -4.02 22.10 5.88
C ALA A 128 -3.97 23.32 4.98
N ASN A 129 -3.33 23.24 3.80
CA ASN A 129 -3.10 24.42 2.95
C ASN A 129 -4.03 24.50 1.72
N VAL A 130 -4.87 23.49 1.47
CA VAL A 130 -5.68 23.41 0.25
C VAL A 130 -6.61 24.61 0.05
N ASP A 131 -7.10 25.24 1.12
CA ASP A 131 -7.94 26.45 1.05
C ASP A 131 -7.15 27.67 0.54
N ASP A 132 -5.91 27.80 0.98
CA ASP A 132 -5.04 28.90 0.53
C ASP A 132 -4.58 28.66 -0.92
N MET A 133 -4.39 27.40 -1.31
CA MET A 133 -4.02 27.02 -2.68
C MET A 133 -5.11 27.32 -3.71
N LEU A 134 -6.37 27.55 -3.30
CA LEU A 134 -7.42 28.06 -4.20
C LEU A 134 -7.11 29.47 -4.76
N LYS A 135 -6.21 30.19 -4.13
CA LYS A 135 -5.77 31.55 -4.53
C LYS A 135 -4.46 31.53 -5.31
N SER A 136 -3.95 30.33 -5.65
CA SER A 136 -2.69 30.20 -6.35
C SER A 136 -2.77 30.74 -7.77
N ASP A 137 -1.74 31.46 -8.20
CA ASP A 137 -1.58 31.94 -9.57
C ASP A 137 -0.99 30.86 -10.50
N ASP A 138 -0.63 29.68 -9.99
CA ASP A 138 -0.19 28.54 -10.81
C ASP A 138 -1.37 27.93 -11.56
N PRO A 139 -1.38 27.99 -12.92
CA PRO A 139 -2.50 27.46 -13.72
C PRO A 139 -2.71 25.95 -13.51
N ARG A 140 -1.67 25.20 -13.16
CA ARG A 140 -1.79 23.74 -12.89
C ARG A 140 -2.61 23.51 -11.61
N ILE A 141 -2.37 24.32 -10.58
CA ILE A 141 -3.11 24.25 -9.32
C ILE A 141 -4.56 24.73 -9.54
N ALA A 142 -4.75 25.78 -10.33
CA ALA A 142 -6.08 26.28 -10.65
C ALA A 142 -6.96 25.22 -11.34
N ARG A 143 -6.42 24.54 -12.34
CA ARG A 143 -7.12 23.43 -13.02
C ARG A 143 -7.32 22.23 -12.09
N PHE A 144 -6.31 21.87 -11.33
CA PHE A 144 -6.39 20.74 -10.39
C PHE A 144 -7.46 20.95 -9.31
N LEU A 145 -7.52 22.12 -8.69
CA LEU A 145 -8.49 22.44 -7.63
C LEU A 145 -9.86 22.90 -8.17
N GLY A 146 -10.02 23.07 -9.50
CA GLY A 146 -11.29 23.43 -10.15
C GLY A 146 -11.67 24.90 -9.99
N THR A 147 -10.71 25.80 -9.76
CA THR A 147 -10.91 27.26 -9.90
C THR A 147 -10.89 27.67 -11.37
N GLU A 148 -10.15 26.96 -12.20
CA GLU A 148 -10.29 26.94 -13.65
C GLU A 148 -11.09 25.67 -14.02
N PRO A 149 -12.31 25.79 -14.60
CA PRO A 149 -13.20 24.66 -14.81
C PRO A 149 -12.81 23.80 -16.02
N GLY A 150 -13.29 22.54 -16.05
CA GLY A 150 -13.15 21.62 -17.18
C GLY A 150 -13.01 20.17 -16.76
N ASN A 151 -12.18 19.88 -15.79
CA ASN A 151 -11.85 18.52 -15.37
C ASN A 151 -13.03 17.81 -14.68
N GLY A 152 -13.79 18.50 -13.85
CA GLY A 152 -14.98 17.96 -13.20
C GLY A 152 -16.03 17.59 -14.23
N LYS A 153 -16.34 18.50 -15.16
CA LYS A 153 -17.31 18.27 -16.23
C LYS A 153 -16.93 17.07 -17.10
N ALA A 154 -15.65 16.89 -17.43
CA ALA A 154 -15.19 15.75 -18.23
C ALA A 154 -15.51 14.40 -17.58
N LEU A 155 -15.43 14.33 -16.26
CA LEU A 155 -15.77 13.13 -15.47
C LEU A 155 -17.26 13.08 -15.06
N GLY A 156 -18.03 14.16 -15.32
CA GLY A 156 -19.41 14.30 -14.84
C GLY A 156 -19.50 14.48 -13.33
N LEU A 157 -18.49 15.09 -12.74
CA LEU A 157 -18.39 15.44 -11.33
C LEU A 157 -18.47 16.97 -11.14
N ASP A 158 -18.58 17.41 -9.89
CA ASP A 158 -18.39 18.79 -9.51
C ASP A 158 -16.98 19.29 -9.88
N GLU A 159 -16.82 20.55 -10.28
CA GLU A 159 -15.51 21.08 -10.67
C GLU A 159 -14.49 21.05 -9.52
N ARG A 160 -14.96 21.14 -8.29
CA ARG A 160 -14.12 21.07 -7.09
C ARG A 160 -13.92 19.67 -6.53
N TRP A 161 -14.18 18.63 -7.31
CA TRP A 161 -14.04 17.24 -6.85
C TRP A 161 -12.65 16.91 -6.29
N ALA A 162 -11.58 17.38 -6.94
CA ALA A 162 -10.20 17.15 -6.47
C ALA A 162 -9.92 17.96 -5.18
N TYR A 163 -10.34 19.23 -5.13
CA TYR A 163 -10.29 20.01 -3.89
C TYR A 163 -11.01 19.30 -2.74
N ASN A 164 -12.22 18.79 -2.97
CA ASN A 164 -13.01 18.10 -1.96
C ASN A 164 -12.31 16.86 -1.41
N ILE A 165 -11.62 16.10 -2.28
CA ILE A 165 -10.84 14.94 -1.88
C ILE A 165 -9.68 15.36 -0.96
N VAL A 166 -8.88 16.35 -1.37
CA VAL A 166 -7.73 16.81 -0.58
C VAL A 166 -8.19 17.46 0.73
N LYS A 167 -9.28 18.23 0.70
CA LYS A 167 -9.85 18.85 1.90
C LYS A 167 -10.30 17.83 2.95
N GLN A 168 -10.86 16.72 2.51
CA GLN A 168 -11.37 15.68 3.41
C GLN A 168 -10.30 14.69 3.83
N LEU A 169 -9.40 14.30 2.93
CA LEU A 169 -8.51 13.18 3.12
C LEU A 169 -7.02 13.57 3.20
N GLY A 170 -6.67 14.75 2.69
CA GLY A 170 -5.27 15.14 2.51
C GLY A 170 -4.64 14.54 1.25
N ASN A 171 -3.34 14.74 1.09
CA ASN A 171 -2.55 14.17 0.01
C ASN A 171 -2.13 12.71 0.34
N TYR A 172 -1.48 12.04 -0.63
CA TYR A 172 -1.12 10.63 -0.47
C TYR A 172 -0.15 10.39 0.71
N GLY A 173 0.80 11.30 0.92
CA GLY A 173 1.71 11.24 2.07
C GLY A 173 0.96 11.31 3.40
N GLU A 174 0.01 12.24 3.55
CA GLU A 174 -0.81 12.37 4.74
C GLU A 174 -1.69 11.15 4.97
N ILE A 175 -2.30 10.61 3.90
CA ILE A 175 -3.11 9.38 3.95
C ILE A 175 -2.24 8.19 4.39
N PHE A 176 -1.07 8.03 3.79
CA PHE A 176 -0.15 6.94 4.12
C PHE A 176 0.29 7.00 5.58
N GLU A 177 0.81 8.16 6.02
CA GLU A 177 1.34 8.33 7.38
C GLU A 177 0.27 8.07 8.45
N ARG A 178 -0.97 8.52 8.20
CA ARG A 178 -2.09 8.34 9.14
C ARG A 178 -2.55 6.89 9.23
N ASN A 179 -2.59 6.16 8.11
CA ASN A 179 -3.22 4.84 8.06
C ASN A 179 -2.23 3.68 8.25
N VAL A 180 -1.04 3.77 7.69
CA VAL A 180 -0.05 2.68 7.71
C VAL A 180 1.36 3.13 8.07
N GLY A 181 1.66 4.43 8.01
CA GLY A 181 2.97 5.02 8.22
C GLY A 181 3.33 5.21 9.68
N LYS A 182 4.25 6.13 9.94
CA LYS A 182 4.84 6.38 11.27
C LYS A 182 3.82 6.80 12.33
N ASN A 183 2.74 7.46 11.90
CA ASN A 183 1.67 7.94 12.78
C ASN A 183 0.60 6.86 13.06
N SER A 184 0.78 5.65 12.52
CA SER A 184 -0.11 4.51 12.75
C SER A 184 0.56 3.44 13.63
N PRO A 185 -0.21 2.50 14.20
CA PRO A 185 0.36 1.35 14.90
C PRO A 185 1.24 0.45 14.03
N MET A 186 1.09 0.50 12.69
CA MET A 186 1.83 -0.33 11.76
C MET A 186 3.27 0.15 11.54
N LYS A 187 3.52 1.46 11.64
CA LYS A 187 4.84 2.12 11.53
C LYS A 187 5.64 1.71 10.29
N LEU A 188 4.95 1.58 9.15
CA LEU A 188 5.61 1.25 7.88
C LEU A 188 6.35 2.46 7.32
N GLU A 189 7.52 2.19 6.76
CA GLU A 189 8.23 3.15 5.92
C GLU A 189 7.57 3.22 4.53
N ARG A 190 7.55 4.40 3.91
CA ARG A 190 6.96 4.59 2.59
C ARG A 190 7.63 3.76 1.49
N GLY A 191 8.93 3.55 1.58
CA GLY A 191 9.67 2.74 0.62
C GLY A 191 9.39 3.18 -0.83
N MET A 192 8.95 2.24 -1.67
CA MET A 192 8.59 2.51 -3.07
C MET A 192 7.28 3.32 -3.24
N ASN A 193 6.49 3.49 -2.19
CA ASN A 193 5.29 4.35 -2.22
C ASN A 193 5.59 5.85 -2.07
N ARG A 194 6.86 6.26 -2.11
CA ARG A 194 7.27 7.67 -2.22
C ARG A 194 7.07 8.18 -3.63
N LEU A 195 7.02 9.50 -3.78
CA LEU A 195 7.03 10.13 -5.10
C LEU A 195 8.30 9.75 -5.89
N TYR A 196 8.21 9.76 -7.20
CA TYR A 196 9.33 9.46 -8.11
C TYR A 196 10.55 10.33 -7.84
N ARG A 197 10.36 11.60 -7.54
CA ARG A 197 11.46 12.54 -7.22
C ARG A 197 12.17 12.23 -5.91
N ASP A 198 11.51 11.47 -5.02
CA ASP A 198 12.07 11.01 -3.75
C ASP A 198 12.55 9.55 -3.82
N GLY A 199 12.70 9.02 -5.05
CA GLY A 199 13.18 7.67 -5.31
C GLY A 199 12.12 6.57 -5.14
N GLY A 200 10.83 6.92 -5.18
CA GLY A 200 9.70 6.00 -5.17
C GLY A 200 9.14 5.73 -6.57
N LEU A 201 7.98 5.06 -6.60
CA LEU A 201 7.26 4.71 -7.84
C LEU A 201 5.98 5.54 -8.05
N MET A 202 5.59 6.40 -7.10
CA MET A 202 4.36 7.19 -7.24
C MET A 202 4.62 8.36 -8.20
N TYR A 203 3.98 8.27 -9.38
CA TYR A 203 4.06 9.27 -10.43
C TYR A 203 2.65 9.82 -10.70
N PRO A 204 2.42 11.14 -10.53
CA PRO A 204 1.10 11.72 -10.75
C PRO A 204 0.76 11.80 -12.25
N TYR A 205 -0.53 11.67 -12.57
CA TYR A 205 -1.03 12.03 -13.89
C TYR A 205 -1.14 13.55 -14.02
N VAL A 206 -1.08 14.02 -15.25
CA VAL A 206 -1.23 15.44 -15.55
C VAL A 206 -2.72 15.79 -15.60
N PHE A 207 -3.12 16.80 -14.85
CA PHE A 207 -4.46 17.37 -14.83
C PHE A 207 -4.48 18.60 -15.75
N ASN A 208 -4.81 18.38 -17.03
CA ASN A 208 -4.88 19.43 -18.07
C ASN A 208 -6.32 19.70 -18.47
#